data_c678b05cc56180add31e544965228de0
#
_entry.id   c678b05cc56180add31e544965228de0
#
_cell.length_a   1.000
_cell.length_b   1.000
_cell.length_c   1.000
_cell.angle_alpha   90.00
_cell.angle_beta   90.00
_cell.angle_gamma   90.00
#
_symmetry.space_group_name_H-M   'P 1'
#
loop_
_entity.id
_entity.type
_entity.pdbx_description
1 polymer ?
#
loop_
_entity_poly.entity_id
_entity_poly.type
_entity_poly.pdbx_seq_one_letter_code
_entity_poly.pdbx_strand_id
1 'polypeptide(L)'
;DGKVIAGTRGKKERTKSYNAFSSINFPYIAAIQEDHILFYLDDKPECAQVKFYHEMSSGVVLLKLIPSMDASLLDYMAGHYDAVIIESFGVGGLPSYDSGVMTTQVTNEGSNMSVYEVGKNIKQEFGLLESYDMTLEATVTKIMWILGQTKEPEEIRRLFYRTVNRDILWKS
;
A
#
# COMPACT_ATOMS: atom_id res chain seq x y z
N ASP A 1 -23.13 -9.68 -0.27
CA ASP A 1 -22.85 -10.49 -1.48
C ASP A 1 -22.20 -11.85 -1.18
N GLY A 2 -22.05 -12.25 0.07
CA GLY A 2 -21.47 -13.55 0.42
C GLY A 2 -20.02 -13.77 0.01
N LYS A 3 -19.26 -12.73 -0.35
CA LYS A 3 -17.85 -12.83 -0.74
C LYS A 3 -16.95 -12.59 0.47
N VAL A 4 -15.96 -13.44 0.66
CA VAL A 4 -14.92 -13.30 1.67
C VAL A 4 -13.66 -12.79 1.00
N ILE A 5 -13.13 -11.66 1.46
CA ILE A 5 -11.95 -11.00 0.90
C ILE A 5 -10.86 -10.86 1.96
N ALA A 6 -9.59 -10.82 1.55
CA ALA A 6 -8.51 -10.48 2.45
C ALA A 6 -8.65 -9.01 2.88
N GLY A 7 -8.54 -8.71 4.18
CA GLY A 7 -8.71 -7.35 4.69
C GLY A 7 -7.72 -6.36 4.09
N THR A 8 -6.47 -6.78 3.89
CA THR A 8 -5.41 -5.98 3.23
C THR A 8 -5.65 -5.71 1.75
N ARG A 9 -6.57 -6.44 1.13
CA ARG A 9 -6.98 -6.29 -0.27
C ARG A 9 -8.32 -5.60 -0.44
N GLY A 10 -9.02 -5.34 0.68
CA GLY A 10 -10.33 -4.72 0.67
C GLY A 10 -10.26 -3.23 0.36
N LYS A 11 -10.99 -2.77 -0.67
CA LYS A 11 -11.21 -1.35 -0.97
C LYS A 11 -12.69 -1.05 -1.01
N LYS A 12 -13.09 0.02 -0.32
CA LYS A 12 -14.47 0.49 -0.37
C LYS A 12 -14.70 1.31 -1.63
N GLU A 13 -15.55 0.81 -2.52
CA GLU A 13 -15.82 1.43 -3.83
C GLU A 13 -17.20 2.07 -3.92
N ARG A 14 -18.13 1.72 -3.01
CA ARG A 14 -19.49 2.25 -3.02
C ARG A 14 -19.90 2.71 -1.64
N THR A 15 -20.66 3.79 -1.58
CA THR A 15 -21.09 4.40 -0.31
C THR A 15 -22.48 3.94 0.15
N LYS A 16 -23.32 3.47 -0.76
CA LYS A 16 -24.74 3.16 -0.48
C LYS A 16 -25.12 1.69 -0.65
N SER A 17 -24.43 0.94 -1.50
CA SER A 17 -24.75 -0.45 -1.80
C SER A 17 -24.15 -1.41 -0.78
N TYR A 18 -24.82 -2.52 -0.50
CA TYR A 18 -24.26 -3.61 0.32
C TYR A 18 -23.00 -4.24 -0.29
N ASN A 19 -22.92 -4.29 -1.63
CA ASN A 19 -21.70 -4.66 -2.37
C ASN A 19 -20.72 -3.47 -2.40
N ALA A 20 -20.27 -3.02 -1.23
CA ALA A 20 -19.49 -1.81 -1.08
C ALA A 20 -17.98 -2.03 -1.18
N PHE A 21 -17.49 -3.24 -0.92
CA PHE A 21 -16.08 -3.58 -0.93
C PHE A 21 -15.73 -4.52 -2.08
N SER A 22 -14.57 -4.28 -2.69
CA SER A 22 -13.96 -5.16 -3.69
C SER A 22 -12.61 -5.65 -3.21
N SER A 23 -12.20 -6.84 -3.68
CA SER A 23 -10.84 -7.35 -3.51
C SER A 23 -9.98 -6.82 -4.64
N ILE A 24 -8.95 -6.05 -4.31
CA ILE A 24 -8.06 -5.41 -5.29
C ILE A 24 -6.81 -6.27 -5.49
N ASN A 25 -6.49 -6.57 -6.74
CA ASN A 25 -5.32 -7.34 -7.15
C ASN A 25 -5.19 -8.71 -6.45
N PHE A 26 -6.30 -9.27 -5.95
CA PHE A 26 -6.32 -10.55 -5.27
C PHE A 26 -7.69 -11.24 -5.42
N PRO A 27 -7.76 -12.57 -5.58
CA PRO A 27 -9.02 -13.28 -5.68
C PRO A 27 -9.80 -13.28 -4.36
N TYR A 28 -11.06 -13.65 -4.41
CA TYR A 28 -11.85 -13.94 -3.20
C TYR A 28 -11.29 -15.17 -2.47
N ILE A 29 -11.28 -15.11 -1.15
CA ILE A 29 -10.84 -16.25 -0.30
C ILE A 29 -11.92 -17.32 -0.29
N ALA A 30 -13.19 -16.91 -0.16
CA ALA A 30 -14.33 -17.81 -0.10
C ALA A 30 -15.61 -17.11 -0.56
N ALA A 31 -16.65 -17.89 -0.76
CA ALA A 31 -18.03 -17.42 -0.91
C ALA A 31 -18.93 -18.06 0.15
N ILE A 32 -19.87 -17.27 0.65
CA ILE A 32 -20.95 -17.74 1.52
C ILE A 32 -22.19 -17.91 0.66
N GLN A 33 -22.73 -19.11 0.60
CA GLN A 33 -23.93 -19.47 -0.15
C GLN A 33 -24.87 -20.14 0.85
N GLU A 34 -25.97 -19.48 1.14
CA GLU A 34 -26.91 -19.93 2.18
C GLU A 34 -26.17 -20.15 3.51
N ASP A 35 -26.10 -21.38 4.01
CA ASP A 35 -25.42 -21.79 5.25
C ASP A 35 -24.04 -22.41 5.00
N HIS A 36 -23.54 -22.39 3.77
CA HIS A 36 -22.30 -23.04 3.38
C HIS A 36 -21.22 -22.02 3.05
N ILE A 37 -19.98 -22.32 3.47
CA ILE A 37 -18.80 -21.53 3.09
C ILE A 37 -17.99 -22.37 2.11
N LEU A 38 -17.90 -21.88 0.88
CA LEU A 38 -17.06 -22.46 -0.17
C LEU A 38 -15.72 -21.75 -0.20
N PHE A 39 -14.66 -22.39 0.26
CA PHE A 39 -13.31 -21.85 0.20
C PHE A 39 -12.71 -22.05 -1.18
N TYR A 40 -12.17 -20.97 -1.77
CA TYR A 40 -11.40 -20.98 -3.01
C TYR A 40 -9.90 -21.09 -2.75
N LEU A 41 -9.46 -20.62 -1.59
CA LEU A 41 -8.07 -20.72 -1.12
C LEU A 41 -8.05 -21.53 0.17
N ASP A 42 -7.33 -22.64 0.16
CA ASP A 42 -7.06 -23.45 1.36
C ASP A 42 -5.85 -22.84 2.08
N ASP A 43 -6.14 -21.90 2.93
CA ASP A 43 -5.12 -21.13 3.61
C ASP A 43 -5.19 -21.35 5.11
N LYS A 44 -4.44 -22.34 5.55
CA LYS A 44 -4.25 -22.58 6.99
C LYS A 44 -3.24 -21.57 7.50
N PRO A 45 -3.62 -20.67 8.43
CA PRO A 45 -2.65 -19.78 9.03
C PRO A 45 -1.55 -20.62 9.69
N GLU A 46 -0.29 -20.35 9.34
CA GLU A 46 0.83 -20.91 10.09
C GLU A 46 0.67 -20.48 11.54
N CYS A 47 0.67 -21.44 12.47
CA CYS A 47 0.67 -21.18 13.91
C CYS A 47 2.02 -20.57 14.32
N ALA A 48 2.27 -19.33 13.94
CA ALA A 48 3.37 -18.57 14.44
C ALA A 48 3.05 -18.03 15.84
N GLN A 49 4.09 -17.82 16.64
CA GLN A 49 3.93 -17.19 17.95
C GLN A 49 3.27 -15.82 17.79
N VAL A 50 2.17 -15.58 18.49
CA VAL A 50 1.46 -14.30 18.48
C VAL A 50 2.36 -13.20 19.00
N LYS A 51 2.51 -12.13 18.24
CA LYS A 51 3.22 -10.91 18.63
C LYS A 51 2.26 -9.75 18.70
N PHE A 52 2.35 -8.97 19.77
CA PHE A 52 1.56 -7.76 19.93
C PHE A 52 2.43 -6.53 19.63
N TYR A 53 1.88 -5.61 18.84
CA TYR A 53 2.48 -4.33 18.52
C TYR A 53 1.52 -3.24 19.00
N HIS A 54 2.01 -2.31 19.82
CA HIS A 54 1.15 -1.33 20.50
C HIS A 54 1.30 0.07 19.94
N GLU A 55 2.26 0.29 19.04
CA GLU A 55 2.57 1.61 18.53
C GLU A 55 2.32 1.72 17.02
N MET A 56 1.76 2.86 16.63
CA MET A 56 1.63 3.30 15.25
C MET A 56 2.02 4.78 15.17
N SER A 57 2.81 5.16 14.16
CA SER A 57 3.10 6.56 13.92
C SER A 57 1.89 7.24 13.27
N SER A 58 1.54 8.43 13.77
CA SER A 58 0.59 9.35 13.11
C SER A 58 1.28 10.34 12.15
N GLY A 59 2.62 10.33 12.11
CA GLY A 59 3.42 11.23 11.28
C GLY A 59 3.48 10.83 9.80
N VAL A 60 2.40 10.25 9.25
CA VAL A 60 2.30 9.84 7.85
C VAL A 60 1.28 10.71 7.13
N VAL A 61 1.66 11.23 5.97
CA VAL A 61 0.78 12.02 5.11
C VAL A 61 0.63 11.40 3.72
N LEU A 62 -0.56 11.54 3.14
CA LEU A 62 -0.86 11.13 1.77
C LEU A 62 -0.96 12.36 0.88
N LEU A 63 -0.18 12.38 -0.19
CA LEU A 63 -0.26 13.38 -1.24
C LEU A 63 -0.76 12.76 -2.53
N LYS A 64 -1.95 13.14 -2.95
CA LYS A 64 -2.46 12.83 -4.28
C LYS A 64 -1.98 13.88 -5.27
N LEU A 65 -1.19 13.48 -6.26
CA LEU A 65 -0.70 14.40 -7.28
C LEU A 65 -1.86 14.88 -8.17
N ILE A 66 -1.82 16.18 -8.45
CA ILE A 66 -2.68 16.82 -9.45
C ILE A 66 -1.81 17.59 -10.45
N PRO A 67 -2.27 17.83 -11.69
CA PRO A 67 -1.55 18.65 -12.65
C PRO A 67 -1.23 20.04 -12.08
N SER A 68 -0.02 20.53 -12.33
CA SER A 68 0.45 21.87 -11.89
C SER A 68 0.53 22.05 -10.36
N MET A 69 0.68 20.97 -9.60
CA MET A 69 0.94 21.05 -8.16
C MET A 69 2.27 21.75 -7.90
N ASP A 70 2.28 22.64 -6.92
CA ASP A 70 3.50 23.33 -6.49
C ASP A 70 4.42 22.35 -5.73
N ALA A 71 5.67 22.23 -6.19
CA ALA A 71 6.65 21.34 -5.58
C ALA A 71 6.99 21.71 -4.12
N SER A 72 6.85 22.99 -3.73
CA SER A 72 7.08 23.45 -2.37
C SER A 72 6.20 22.77 -1.32
N LEU A 73 5.04 22.23 -1.74
CA LEU A 73 4.18 21.42 -0.85
C LEU A 73 4.87 20.15 -0.39
N LEU A 74 5.63 19.52 -1.27
CA LEU A 74 6.41 18.32 -0.95
C LEU A 74 7.52 18.65 0.04
N ASP A 75 8.25 19.77 -0.17
CA ASP A 75 9.30 20.24 0.74
C ASP A 75 8.72 20.48 2.15
N TYR A 76 7.56 21.11 2.21
CA TYR A 76 6.85 21.31 3.46
C TYR A 76 6.51 19.97 4.15
N MET A 77 5.95 19.02 3.40
CA MET A 77 5.58 17.71 3.95
C MET A 77 6.80 16.93 4.45
N ALA A 78 7.89 16.91 3.70
CA ALA A 78 9.12 16.24 4.09
C ALA A 78 9.73 16.82 5.40
N GLY A 79 9.56 18.12 5.63
CA GLY A 79 10.02 18.75 6.86
C GLY A 79 9.12 18.55 8.08
N HIS A 80 7.89 18.05 7.90
CA HIS A 80 6.89 18.01 8.97
C HIS A 80 6.33 16.61 9.27
N TYR A 81 6.57 15.63 8.41
CA TYR A 81 6.05 14.27 8.55
C TYR A 81 7.16 13.22 8.51
N ASP A 82 6.95 12.12 9.19
CA ASP A 82 7.88 10.98 9.22
C ASP A 82 7.93 10.22 7.88
N ALA A 83 6.82 10.25 7.14
CA ALA A 83 6.74 9.69 5.79
C ALA A 83 5.68 10.40 4.94
N VAL A 84 6.00 10.55 3.66
CA VAL A 84 5.07 11.01 2.63
C VAL A 84 4.75 9.86 1.70
N ILE A 85 3.46 9.54 1.56
CA ILE A 85 2.98 8.59 0.57
C ILE A 85 2.50 9.41 -0.63
N ILE A 86 3.04 9.11 -1.81
CA ILE A 86 2.72 9.85 -3.02
C ILE A 86 1.86 8.98 -3.93
N GLU A 87 0.61 9.40 -4.11
CA GLU A 87 -0.33 8.80 -5.03
C GLU A 87 -0.14 9.42 -6.43
N SER A 88 0.68 8.76 -7.25
CA SER A 88 1.12 9.27 -8.56
C SER A 88 0.13 8.98 -9.68
N PHE A 89 0.31 9.68 -10.83
CA PHE A 89 -0.44 9.38 -12.03
C PHE A 89 0.01 8.04 -12.66
N GLY A 90 -0.95 7.23 -13.11
CA GLY A 90 -0.70 6.00 -13.84
C GLY A 90 0.32 5.09 -13.15
N VAL A 91 1.38 4.71 -13.85
CA VAL A 91 2.39 3.78 -13.32
C VAL A 91 3.55 4.43 -12.54
N GLY A 92 3.59 5.74 -12.33
CA GLY A 92 4.59 6.38 -11.48
C GLY A 92 5.38 7.53 -12.09
N GLY A 93 4.72 8.64 -12.45
CA GLY A 93 5.41 9.89 -12.84
C GLY A 93 5.57 10.81 -11.63
N LEU A 94 6.80 11.25 -11.34
CA LEU A 94 7.11 12.18 -10.25
C LEU A 94 8.05 13.32 -10.68
N PRO A 95 7.95 14.48 -10.04
CA PRO A 95 9.09 15.41 -9.89
C PRO A 95 10.12 14.84 -8.90
N SER A 96 11.39 15.24 -8.99
CA SER A 96 12.51 14.75 -8.17
C SER A 96 12.28 14.94 -6.67
N TYR A 97 12.49 13.88 -5.85
CA TYR A 97 12.26 13.90 -4.40
C TYR A 97 13.12 12.91 -3.61
N ASP A 98 13.59 13.29 -2.40
CA ASP A 98 14.64 12.59 -1.66
C ASP A 98 14.18 11.42 -0.77
N SER A 99 12.89 11.30 -0.44
CA SER A 99 12.37 10.18 0.37
C SER A 99 10.85 10.08 0.31
N GLY A 100 10.33 8.85 0.27
CA GLY A 100 8.88 8.66 0.27
C GLY A 100 8.46 7.24 -0.13
N VAL A 101 7.16 7.00 -0.08
CA VAL A 101 6.52 5.77 -0.56
C VAL A 101 5.65 6.09 -1.77
N MET A 102 5.91 5.36 -2.85
CA MET A 102 5.14 5.51 -4.08
C MET A 102 4.00 4.53 -4.15
N THR A 103 2.84 5.04 -4.52
CA THR A 103 1.66 4.28 -4.91
C THR A 103 1.05 4.87 -6.18
N THR A 104 -0.03 4.30 -6.69
CA THR A 104 -0.72 4.81 -7.88
C THR A 104 -2.16 5.21 -7.57
N GLN A 105 -2.68 6.18 -8.33
CA GLN A 105 -4.09 6.55 -8.31
C GLN A 105 -4.99 5.51 -9.01
N VAL A 106 -4.38 4.59 -9.77
CA VAL A 106 -5.10 3.54 -10.47
C VAL A 106 -5.42 2.41 -9.49
N THR A 107 -6.68 2.01 -9.43
CA THR A 107 -7.18 1.05 -8.42
C THR A 107 -6.64 -0.36 -8.65
N ASN A 108 -6.49 -0.77 -9.91
CA ASN A 108 -6.03 -2.11 -10.28
C ASN A 108 -4.65 -2.06 -10.93
N GLU A 109 -3.97 -3.22 -10.98
CA GLU A 109 -2.65 -3.46 -11.57
C GLU A 109 -1.47 -2.93 -10.74
N GLY A 110 -1.70 -2.01 -9.80
CA GLY A 110 -0.67 -1.49 -8.92
C GLY A 110 0.28 -0.48 -9.57
N SER A 111 1.33 -0.08 -8.83
CA SER A 111 2.41 0.78 -9.31
C SER A 111 3.55 -0.04 -9.89
N ASN A 112 4.21 0.49 -10.92
CA ASN A 112 5.44 -0.06 -11.47
C ASN A 112 6.33 1.04 -12.05
N MET A 113 7.16 1.62 -11.21
CA MET A 113 8.08 2.69 -11.60
C MET A 113 9.13 2.23 -12.63
N SER A 114 9.36 0.92 -12.75
CA SER A 114 10.35 0.38 -13.68
C SER A 114 9.90 0.43 -15.15
N VAL A 115 8.63 0.71 -15.43
CA VAL A 115 8.08 0.80 -16.79
C VAL A 115 8.64 2.01 -17.55
N TYR A 116 8.90 3.11 -16.85
CA TYR A 116 9.47 4.31 -17.45
C TYR A 116 10.89 4.58 -16.95
N GLU A 117 11.79 4.99 -17.84
CA GLU A 117 13.18 5.30 -17.50
C GLU A 117 13.29 6.39 -16.43
N VAL A 118 12.43 7.39 -16.49
CA VAL A 118 12.34 8.46 -15.47
C VAL A 118 11.99 7.88 -14.10
N GLY A 119 11.04 6.96 -14.02
CA GLY A 119 10.65 6.29 -12.77
C GLY A 119 11.78 5.45 -12.18
N LYS A 120 12.53 4.70 -13.03
CA LYS A 120 13.71 3.95 -12.60
C LYS A 120 14.78 4.82 -11.96
N ASN A 121 15.10 5.93 -12.62
CA ASN A 121 16.13 6.86 -12.17
C ASN A 121 15.76 7.48 -10.82
N ILE A 122 14.53 7.95 -10.68
CA ILE A 122 14.00 8.51 -9.45
C ILE A 122 14.01 7.47 -8.30
N LYS A 123 13.55 6.24 -8.56
CA LYS A 123 13.56 5.17 -7.56
C LYS A 123 14.96 4.83 -7.06
N GLN A 124 15.96 4.81 -7.96
CA GLN A 124 17.35 4.52 -7.60
C GLN A 124 18.02 5.70 -6.90
N GLU A 125 17.81 6.91 -7.40
CA GLU A 125 18.43 8.13 -6.89
C GLU A 125 17.94 8.48 -5.47
N PHE A 126 16.63 8.33 -5.23
CA PHE A 126 16.01 8.73 -3.97
C PHE A 126 15.63 7.58 -3.03
N GLY A 127 15.93 6.34 -3.39
CA GLY A 127 15.67 5.18 -2.54
C GLY A 127 14.20 4.95 -2.18
N LEU A 128 13.27 5.44 -3.02
CA LEU A 128 11.84 5.37 -2.76
C LEU A 128 11.32 3.93 -2.60
N LEU A 129 10.43 3.73 -1.66
CA LEU A 129 9.68 2.49 -1.53
C LEU A 129 8.49 2.50 -2.50
N GLU A 130 8.23 1.39 -3.13
CA GLU A 130 7.13 1.23 -4.08
C GLU A 130 6.09 0.24 -3.56
N SER A 131 4.81 0.62 -3.57
CA SER A 131 3.74 -0.20 -3.02
C SER A 131 3.32 -1.37 -3.93
N TYR A 132 3.73 -1.37 -5.18
CA TYR A 132 3.38 -2.37 -6.19
C TYR A 132 1.88 -2.65 -6.23
N ASP A 133 1.47 -3.89 -5.94
CA ASP A 133 0.10 -4.38 -5.98
C ASP A 133 -0.69 -4.15 -4.67
N MET A 134 -0.11 -3.44 -3.69
CA MET A 134 -0.80 -3.09 -2.45
C MET A 134 -1.97 -2.14 -2.70
N THR A 135 -3.02 -2.25 -1.89
CA THR A 135 -4.02 -1.18 -1.81
C THR A 135 -3.44 0.05 -1.12
N LEU A 136 -3.99 1.22 -1.40
CA LEU A 136 -3.59 2.46 -0.71
C LEU A 136 -3.77 2.32 0.80
N GLU A 137 -4.89 1.76 1.23
CA GLU A 137 -5.23 1.54 2.63
C GLU A 137 -4.20 0.64 3.34
N ALA A 138 -3.78 -0.44 2.67
CA ALA A 138 -2.73 -1.32 3.18
C ALA A 138 -1.37 -0.61 3.23
N THR A 139 -1.03 0.17 2.21
CA THR A 139 0.22 0.94 2.16
C THR A 139 0.31 1.93 3.32
N VAL A 140 -0.73 2.75 3.52
CA VAL A 140 -0.79 3.74 4.60
C VAL A 140 -0.66 3.08 5.96
N THR A 141 -1.50 2.08 6.25
CA THR A 141 -1.52 1.43 7.57
C THR A 141 -0.23 0.68 7.85
N LYS A 142 0.38 0.06 6.83
CA LYS A 142 1.66 -0.63 6.97
C LYS A 142 2.80 0.33 7.30
N ILE A 143 2.89 1.48 6.62
CA ILE A 143 3.91 2.50 6.93
C ILE A 143 3.71 3.07 8.33
N MET A 144 2.48 3.39 8.73
CA MET A 144 2.18 3.84 10.09
C MET A 144 2.64 2.82 11.14
N TRP A 145 2.38 1.53 10.90
CA TRP A 145 2.82 0.45 11.76
C TRP A 145 4.34 0.34 11.80
N ILE A 146 5.02 0.34 10.65
CA ILE A 146 6.49 0.22 10.57
C ILE A 146 7.16 1.36 11.34
N LEU A 147 6.74 2.59 11.12
CA LEU A 147 7.29 3.77 11.75
C LEU A 147 7.03 3.85 13.26
N GLY A 148 6.04 3.12 13.76
CA GLY A 148 5.85 2.87 15.18
C GLY A 148 6.87 1.88 15.77
N GLN A 149 7.50 1.04 14.94
CA GLN A 149 8.47 0.02 15.40
C GLN A 149 9.92 0.46 15.21
N THR A 150 10.22 1.21 14.14
CA THR A 150 11.60 1.58 13.78
C THR A 150 11.66 2.88 12.99
N LYS A 151 12.81 3.56 13.06
CA LYS A 151 13.16 4.70 12.20
C LYS A 151 14.38 4.38 11.30
N GLU A 152 14.95 3.18 11.41
CA GLU A 152 16.10 2.76 10.62
C GLU A 152 15.69 2.45 9.16
N PRO A 153 16.25 3.12 8.13
CA PRO A 153 15.82 3.01 6.75
C PRO A 153 15.85 1.58 6.20
N GLU A 154 16.91 0.82 6.48
CA GLU A 154 17.04 -0.56 6.01
C GLU A 154 15.99 -1.49 6.64
N GLU A 155 15.67 -1.28 7.90
CA GLU A 155 14.64 -2.05 8.59
C GLU A 155 13.25 -1.66 8.11
N ILE A 156 13.00 -0.36 7.84
CA ILE A 156 11.78 0.12 7.20
C ILE A 156 11.58 -0.59 5.86
N ARG A 157 12.61 -0.59 5.00
CA ARG A 157 12.57 -1.27 3.70
C ARG A 157 12.28 -2.77 3.86
N ARG A 158 12.97 -3.44 4.76
CA ARG A 158 12.80 -4.88 5.02
C ARG A 158 11.38 -5.21 5.47
N LEU A 159 10.82 -4.44 6.39
CA LEU A 159 9.46 -4.62 6.89
C LEU A 159 8.41 -4.27 5.85
N PHE A 160 8.66 -3.24 5.03
CA PHE A 160 7.74 -2.81 3.99
C PHE A 160 7.53 -3.91 2.94
N TYR A 161 8.60 -4.57 2.50
CA TYR A 161 8.53 -5.64 1.52
C TYR A 161 8.26 -7.03 2.11
N ARG A 162 8.16 -7.15 3.43
CA ARG A 162 7.67 -8.38 4.06
C ARG A 162 6.17 -8.49 3.85
N THR A 163 5.71 -9.58 3.23
CA THR A 163 4.28 -9.83 3.05
C THR A 163 3.60 -10.04 4.41
N VAL A 164 2.53 -9.28 4.66
CA VAL A 164 1.66 -9.41 5.84
C VAL A 164 0.23 -9.61 5.35
N ASN A 165 -0.35 -10.77 5.66
CA ASN A 165 -1.73 -11.10 5.28
C ASN A 165 -2.03 -10.78 3.79
N ARG A 166 -1.12 -11.17 2.88
CA ARG A 166 -1.24 -10.98 1.42
C ARG A 166 -1.27 -9.53 0.94
N ASP A 167 -0.81 -8.58 1.73
CA ASP A 167 -0.82 -7.16 1.40
C ASP A 167 0.01 -6.81 0.15
N ILE A 168 1.11 -7.52 -0.08
CA ILE A 168 2.00 -7.38 -1.24
C ILE A 168 2.43 -8.77 -1.71
N LEU A 169 2.21 -9.06 -2.99
CA LEU A 169 2.59 -10.34 -3.59
C LEU A 169 3.60 -10.17 -4.72
N TRP A 170 3.47 -9.10 -5.47
CA TRP A 170 4.36 -8.79 -6.57
C TRP A 170 5.43 -7.80 -6.09
N LYS A 171 6.70 -8.15 -6.35
CA LYS A 171 7.89 -7.36 -6.01
C LYS A 171 8.84 -7.49 -7.20
N SER A 172 9.26 -6.39 -7.78
CA SER A 172 10.29 -6.40 -8.85
C SER A 172 11.69 -6.25 -8.28
#